data_ce969102c9d3986d46f86df630e56560
#
_entry.id   ce969102c9d3986d46f86df630e56560
#
_cell.length_a   1.000
_cell.length_b   1.000
_cell.length_c   1.000
_cell.angle_alpha   90.00
_cell.angle_beta   90.00
_cell.angle_gamma   90.00
#
_symmetry.space_group_name_H-M   'P 1'
#
loop_
_entity.id
_entity.type
_entity.pdbx_description
1 polymer ?
#
loop_
_entity_poly.entity_id
_entity_poly.type
_entity_poly.pdbx_seq_one_letter_code
_entity_poly.pdbx_strand_id
1 'polypeptide(L)'
;MNYLSWTITVVVSVAPLALFAGVPGEKWELVGSKDDIVTYRREVAGSPLIAIRGEGVVDASILHVAGVLLDTARLPQWMDRLAEARRIRNVGVRHYVEYDRASTPFPLTDRDFVVETWVEIDAAKKQLLLKAHSVADASAPVTGLVRGEVISSLFTLIPLDQGRRTRVVAEVHTDPKGSLPKWLVNLVQKSWAHTTLMGLRAQVGKANAPDDSELKAALEKAGFFQ
;
A
#
# COMPACT_ATOMS: atom_id res chain seq x y z
N MET A 1 -23.27 39.36 48.97
CA MET A 1 -23.66 38.49 47.86
C MET A 1 -22.41 38.29 46.99
N ASN A 2 -21.70 37.17 47.22
CA ASN A 2 -20.44 36.88 46.50
C ASN A 2 -20.74 35.92 45.36
N TYR A 3 -20.55 36.37 44.12
CA TYR A 3 -20.62 35.52 42.93
C TYR A 3 -19.26 34.84 42.72
N LEU A 4 -19.17 33.52 42.97
CA LEU A 4 -18.05 32.69 42.55
C LEU A 4 -18.15 32.45 41.04
N SER A 5 -17.19 33.01 40.28
CA SER A 5 -16.98 32.74 38.85
C SER A 5 -16.22 31.44 38.72
N TRP A 6 -16.83 30.41 38.09
CA TRP A 6 -16.17 29.15 37.73
C TRP A 6 -15.60 29.31 36.34
N THR A 7 -14.28 29.44 36.25
CA THR A 7 -13.55 29.36 34.98
C THR A 7 -13.29 27.88 34.64
N ILE A 8 -13.97 27.40 33.61
CA ILE A 8 -13.72 26.05 33.04
C ILE A 8 -12.46 26.15 32.17
N THR A 9 -11.33 25.62 32.64
CA THR A 9 -10.12 25.45 31.86
C THR A 9 -10.27 24.19 31.01
N VAL A 10 -10.50 24.35 29.70
CA VAL A 10 -10.48 23.25 28.75
C VAL A 10 -9.02 22.91 28.50
N VAL A 11 -8.54 21.81 29.06
CA VAL A 11 -7.23 21.22 28.75
C VAL A 11 -7.38 20.46 27.44
N VAL A 12 -6.97 21.09 26.34
CA VAL A 12 -6.81 20.39 25.06
C VAL A 12 -5.56 19.51 25.18
N SER A 13 -5.77 18.23 25.44
CA SER A 13 -4.71 17.24 25.41
C SER A 13 -4.28 17.01 23.96
N VAL A 14 -3.23 17.69 23.54
CA VAL A 14 -2.54 17.37 22.27
C VAL A 14 -1.72 16.11 22.53
N ALA A 15 -2.26 14.96 22.13
CA ALA A 15 -1.49 13.73 22.13
C ALA A 15 -0.24 13.93 21.24
N PRO A 16 0.98 13.63 21.72
CA PRO A 16 2.16 13.75 20.87
C PRO A 16 2.03 12.78 19.71
N LEU A 17 2.13 13.29 18.46
CA LEU A 17 2.40 12.46 17.30
C LEU A 17 3.70 11.69 17.61
N ALA A 18 3.57 10.40 17.92
CA ALA A 18 4.72 9.54 18.11
C ALA A 18 5.57 9.61 16.84
N LEU A 19 6.81 10.10 16.96
CA LEU A 19 7.81 10.07 15.90
C LEU A 19 7.99 8.61 15.49
N PHE A 20 7.51 8.28 14.29
CA PHE A 20 7.72 6.97 13.70
C PHE A 20 9.17 6.91 13.21
N ALA A 21 10.02 6.22 13.96
CA ALA A 21 11.38 5.90 13.53
C ALA A 21 11.29 5.01 12.28
N GLY A 22 11.64 5.55 11.12
CA GLY A 22 11.84 4.80 9.88
C GLY A 22 13.02 3.84 10.02
N VAL A 23 13.13 2.89 9.10
CA VAL A 23 14.26 1.97 9.01
C VAL A 23 15.57 2.77 8.97
N PRO A 24 16.60 2.44 9.78
CA PRO A 24 17.87 3.15 9.77
C PRO A 24 18.53 3.09 8.39
N GLY A 25 18.81 4.25 7.79
CA GLY A 25 19.50 4.39 6.51
C GLY A 25 18.69 5.02 5.38
N GLU A 26 17.36 5.10 5.48
CA GLU A 26 16.51 5.65 4.43
C GLU A 26 15.83 6.96 4.88
N LYS A 27 16.25 8.07 4.29
CA LYS A 27 15.69 9.38 4.63
C LYS A 27 14.43 9.64 3.78
N TRP A 28 13.26 9.38 4.37
CA TRP A 28 11.98 9.76 3.80
C TRP A 28 11.69 11.25 4.08
N GLU A 29 11.32 11.98 3.04
CA GLU A 29 10.90 13.38 3.12
C GLU A 29 9.37 13.47 3.13
N LEU A 30 8.82 14.22 4.08
CA LEU A 30 7.38 14.49 4.14
C LEU A 30 6.94 15.30 2.92
N VAL A 31 5.93 14.80 2.21
CA VAL A 31 5.27 15.50 1.09
C VAL A 31 4.04 16.25 1.57
N GLY A 32 3.26 15.64 2.45
CA GLY A 32 2.04 16.23 3.02
C GLY A 32 1.17 15.22 3.73
N SER A 33 0.04 15.71 4.26
CA SER A 33 -0.99 14.89 4.90
C SER A 33 -2.37 15.34 4.44
N LYS A 34 -3.24 14.38 4.13
CA LYS A 34 -4.63 14.61 3.75
C LYS A 34 -5.46 13.38 4.12
N ASP A 35 -6.68 13.59 4.66
CA ASP A 35 -7.62 12.53 5.05
C ASP A 35 -6.97 11.47 5.99
N ASP A 36 -6.13 11.94 6.94
CA ASP A 36 -5.34 11.10 7.86
C ASP A 36 -4.40 10.12 7.14
N ILE A 37 -4.01 10.44 5.91
CA ILE A 37 -2.98 9.74 5.15
C ILE A 37 -1.77 10.67 5.01
N VAL A 38 -0.63 10.20 5.49
CA VAL A 38 0.65 10.92 5.38
C VAL A 38 1.42 10.36 4.19
N THR A 39 1.91 11.25 3.33
CA THR A 39 2.67 10.89 2.13
C THR A 39 4.12 11.35 2.28
N TYR A 40 5.03 10.46 1.94
CA TYR A 40 6.47 10.71 1.91
C TYR A 40 7.04 10.38 0.53
N ARG A 41 8.20 10.95 0.23
CA ARG A 41 9.02 10.60 -0.93
C ARG A 41 10.45 10.32 -0.52
N ARG A 42 11.18 9.62 -1.37
CA ARG A 42 12.61 9.36 -1.18
C ARG A 42 13.30 9.30 -2.53
N GLU A 43 14.45 9.95 -2.64
CA GLU A 43 15.37 9.73 -3.75
C GLU A 43 16.03 8.36 -3.60
N VAL A 44 16.15 7.64 -4.71
CA VAL A 44 16.75 6.30 -4.74
C VAL A 44 18.08 6.39 -5.46
N ALA A 45 19.17 5.98 -4.81
CA ALA A 45 20.50 6.00 -5.39
C ALA A 45 20.55 5.21 -6.71
N GLY A 46 21.07 5.83 -7.77
CA GLY A 46 21.15 5.20 -9.10
C GLY A 46 19.84 5.19 -9.90
N SER A 47 18.74 5.73 -9.38
CA SER A 47 17.48 5.86 -10.10
C SER A 47 17.12 7.33 -10.32
N PRO A 48 16.66 7.72 -11.54
CA PRO A 48 16.11 9.04 -11.77
C PRO A 48 14.69 9.21 -11.20
N LEU A 49 14.12 8.14 -10.65
CA LEU A 49 12.76 8.06 -10.14
C LEU A 49 12.77 8.00 -8.61
N ILE A 50 11.78 8.64 -8.02
CA ILE A 50 11.60 8.64 -6.57
C ILE A 50 10.78 7.43 -6.11
N ALA A 51 11.03 6.97 -4.89
CA ALA A 51 10.11 6.08 -4.19
C ALA A 51 9.06 6.92 -3.43
N ILE A 52 7.85 6.40 -3.35
CA ILE A 52 6.73 7.02 -2.63
C ILE A 52 6.29 6.09 -1.51
N ARG A 53 5.91 6.70 -0.38
CA ARG A 53 5.35 6.01 0.77
C ARG A 53 4.09 6.72 1.23
N GLY A 54 3.03 5.94 1.50
CA GLY A 54 1.81 6.38 2.15
C GLY A 54 1.61 5.66 3.46
N GLU A 55 1.14 6.37 4.48
CA GLU A 55 0.80 5.80 5.78
C GLU A 55 -0.61 6.23 6.19
N GLY A 56 -1.40 5.29 6.66
CA GLY A 56 -2.75 5.56 7.15
C GLY A 56 -3.28 4.40 7.99
N VAL A 57 -4.41 4.64 8.64
CA VAL A 57 -5.13 3.60 9.41
C VAL A 57 -6.39 3.19 8.66
N VAL A 58 -6.66 1.90 8.62
CA VAL A 58 -7.86 1.29 8.07
C VAL A 58 -8.66 0.67 9.22
N ASP A 59 -9.96 0.98 9.30
CA ASP A 59 -10.87 0.50 10.34
C ASP A 59 -11.34 -0.92 10.07
N ALA A 60 -10.39 -1.86 10.02
CA ALA A 60 -10.62 -3.28 9.85
C ALA A 60 -9.44 -4.10 10.38
N SER A 61 -9.69 -5.38 10.63
CA SER A 61 -8.66 -6.32 11.06
C SER A 61 -7.59 -6.55 9.99
N ILE A 62 -6.39 -6.92 10.41
CA ILE A 62 -5.27 -7.22 9.51
C ILE A 62 -5.61 -8.31 8.48
N LEU A 63 -6.42 -9.31 8.87
CA LEU A 63 -6.89 -10.36 7.96
C LEU A 63 -7.79 -9.79 6.87
N HIS A 64 -8.73 -8.92 7.24
CA HIS A 64 -9.63 -8.30 6.27
C HIS A 64 -8.86 -7.42 5.27
N VAL A 65 -7.96 -6.56 5.79
CA VAL A 65 -7.12 -5.71 4.94
C VAL A 65 -6.24 -6.54 4.00
N ALA A 66 -5.59 -7.59 4.53
CA ALA A 66 -4.78 -8.50 3.72
C ALA A 66 -5.62 -9.23 2.65
N GLY A 67 -6.82 -9.69 3.00
CA GLY A 67 -7.72 -10.33 2.05
C GLY A 67 -8.11 -9.43 0.88
N VAL A 68 -8.35 -8.13 1.14
CA VAL A 68 -8.63 -7.15 0.08
C VAL A 68 -7.41 -6.91 -0.81
N LEU A 69 -6.21 -6.80 -0.22
CA LEU A 69 -4.96 -6.61 -0.96
C LEU A 69 -4.56 -7.83 -1.80
N LEU A 70 -4.87 -9.03 -1.34
CA LEU A 70 -4.53 -10.30 -2.01
C LEU A 70 -5.57 -10.73 -3.05
N ASP A 71 -6.70 -10.03 -3.14
CA ASP A 71 -7.74 -10.32 -4.13
C ASP A 71 -7.44 -9.66 -5.47
N THR A 72 -6.48 -10.22 -6.20
CA THR A 72 -5.99 -9.72 -7.49
C THR A 72 -7.14 -9.36 -8.45
N ALA A 73 -8.18 -10.20 -8.53
CA ALA A 73 -9.30 -9.98 -9.46
C ALA A 73 -10.13 -8.72 -9.14
N ARG A 74 -10.14 -8.28 -7.89
CA ARG A 74 -10.86 -7.08 -7.45
C ARG A 74 -9.97 -5.83 -7.29
N LEU A 75 -8.66 -5.92 -7.45
CA LEU A 75 -7.77 -4.76 -7.42
C LEU A 75 -8.21 -3.61 -8.35
N PRO A 76 -8.66 -3.87 -9.61
CA PRO A 76 -9.11 -2.80 -10.51
C PRO A 76 -10.35 -2.03 -10.02
N GLN A 77 -11.10 -2.55 -9.06
CA GLN A 77 -12.30 -1.88 -8.54
C GLN A 77 -11.97 -0.70 -7.61
N TRP A 78 -10.75 -0.64 -7.08
CA TRP A 78 -10.39 0.34 -6.06
C TRP A 78 -8.99 0.93 -6.21
N MET A 79 -8.06 0.24 -6.86
CA MET A 79 -6.71 0.76 -7.09
C MET A 79 -6.72 1.73 -8.27
N ASP A 80 -6.37 2.98 -8.00
CA ASP A 80 -6.40 4.04 -9.01
C ASP A 80 -5.58 3.66 -10.25
N ARG A 81 -6.17 3.90 -11.43
CA ARG A 81 -5.60 3.62 -12.75
C ARG A 81 -5.29 2.15 -13.07
N LEU A 82 -5.54 1.21 -12.19
CA LEU A 82 -5.39 -0.20 -12.50
C LEU A 82 -6.63 -0.67 -13.28
N ALA A 83 -6.45 -0.93 -14.58
CA ALA A 83 -7.54 -1.31 -15.48
C ALA A 83 -7.75 -2.82 -15.58
N GLU A 84 -6.72 -3.60 -15.32
CA GLU A 84 -6.74 -5.07 -15.33
C GLU A 84 -5.72 -5.60 -14.33
N ALA A 85 -6.09 -6.64 -13.59
CA ALA A 85 -5.18 -7.44 -12.78
C ALA A 85 -5.61 -8.90 -12.80
N ARG A 86 -4.69 -9.81 -13.05
CA ARG A 86 -4.96 -11.25 -13.04
C ARG A 86 -3.72 -12.06 -12.72
N ARG A 87 -3.89 -13.12 -11.94
CA ARG A 87 -2.80 -14.07 -11.71
C ARG A 87 -2.54 -14.87 -12.99
N ILE A 88 -1.28 -15.00 -13.34
CA ILE A 88 -0.82 -15.77 -14.52
C ILE A 88 -0.08 -17.03 -14.12
N ARG A 89 0.51 -17.09 -12.91
CA ARG A 89 1.17 -18.27 -12.39
C ARG A 89 1.15 -18.30 -10.85
N ASN A 90 0.83 -19.46 -10.27
CA ASN A 90 1.01 -19.67 -8.84
C ASN A 90 2.41 -20.25 -8.58
N VAL A 91 3.12 -19.70 -7.60
CA VAL A 91 4.45 -20.11 -7.15
C VAL A 91 4.36 -20.90 -5.85
N GLY A 92 3.48 -20.48 -4.96
CA GLY A 92 3.30 -21.10 -3.65
C GLY A 92 2.07 -20.53 -2.92
N VAL A 93 2.00 -20.81 -1.64
CA VAL A 93 0.94 -20.27 -0.79
C VAL A 93 1.15 -18.75 -0.65
N ARG A 94 0.18 -17.97 -1.15
CA ARG A 94 0.27 -16.48 -1.19
C ARG A 94 1.56 -15.97 -1.86
N HIS A 95 2.01 -16.72 -2.88
CA HIS A 95 3.16 -16.40 -3.71
C HIS A 95 2.78 -16.71 -5.15
N TYR A 96 2.69 -15.69 -6.00
CA TYR A 96 2.20 -15.78 -7.37
C TYR A 96 2.79 -14.71 -8.28
N VAL A 97 2.67 -14.94 -9.57
CA VAL A 97 2.95 -13.93 -10.59
C VAL A 97 1.63 -13.45 -11.16
N GLU A 98 1.49 -12.14 -11.28
CA GLU A 98 0.32 -11.47 -11.83
C GLU A 98 0.70 -10.56 -13.01
N TYR A 99 -0.27 -10.36 -13.87
CA TYR A 99 -0.23 -9.40 -14.96
C TYR A 99 -1.18 -8.27 -14.61
N ASP A 100 -0.66 -7.04 -14.69
CA ASP A 100 -1.37 -5.81 -14.41
C ASP A 100 -1.32 -4.88 -15.61
N ARG A 101 -2.43 -4.16 -15.89
CA ARG A 101 -2.47 -3.08 -16.85
C ARG A 101 -2.93 -1.79 -16.18
N ALA A 102 -2.08 -0.78 -16.27
CA ALA A 102 -2.36 0.56 -15.76
C ALA A 102 -2.73 1.51 -16.90
N SER A 103 -3.85 2.21 -16.72
CA SER A 103 -4.32 3.24 -17.66
C SER A 103 -3.47 4.49 -17.57
N THR A 104 -3.13 5.03 -18.72
CA THR A 104 -2.39 6.29 -18.85
C THR A 104 -3.26 7.34 -19.54
N PRO A 105 -3.19 8.63 -19.15
CA PRO A 105 -3.94 9.68 -19.83
C PRO A 105 -3.60 9.78 -21.31
N PHE A 106 -4.64 9.94 -22.16
CA PHE A 106 -4.46 10.21 -23.58
C PHE A 106 -3.55 11.46 -23.79
N PRO A 107 -2.63 11.45 -24.78
CA PRO A 107 -2.44 10.46 -25.84
C PRO A 107 -1.42 9.34 -25.55
N LEU A 108 -1.11 9.08 -24.32
CA LEU A 108 -0.07 8.11 -23.93
C LEU A 108 -0.63 6.68 -23.93
N THR A 109 0.18 5.74 -24.40
CA THR A 109 -0.14 4.30 -24.35
C THR A 109 -0.18 3.81 -22.91
N ASP A 110 -1.12 2.91 -22.58
CA ASP A 110 -1.15 2.22 -21.29
C ASP A 110 0.17 1.48 -21.01
N ARG A 111 0.41 1.21 -19.74
CA ARG A 111 1.54 0.40 -19.27
C ARG A 111 1.02 -0.93 -18.77
N ASP A 112 1.79 -1.97 -19.02
CA ASP A 112 1.56 -3.25 -18.38
C ASP A 112 2.76 -3.66 -17.52
N PHE A 113 2.51 -4.55 -16.57
CA PHE A 113 3.50 -5.04 -15.63
C PHE A 113 3.33 -6.53 -15.44
N VAL A 114 4.43 -7.24 -15.20
CA VAL A 114 4.43 -8.63 -14.77
C VAL A 114 5.13 -8.65 -13.42
N VAL A 115 4.39 -8.98 -12.38
CA VAL A 115 4.78 -8.75 -11.00
C VAL A 115 4.73 -10.06 -10.23
N GLU A 116 5.80 -10.40 -9.54
CA GLU A 116 5.83 -11.46 -8.55
C GLU A 116 5.49 -10.89 -7.19
N THR A 117 4.45 -11.44 -6.55
CA THR A 117 3.89 -10.99 -5.27
C THR A 117 3.96 -12.14 -4.26
N TRP A 118 4.43 -11.85 -3.04
CA TRP A 118 4.44 -12.82 -1.94
C TRP A 118 4.20 -12.17 -0.58
N VAL A 119 3.83 -13.00 0.38
CA VAL A 119 3.52 -12.59 1.75
C VAL A 119 4.55 -13.15 2.73
N GLU A 120 5.02 -12.29 3.64
CA GLU A 120 5.89 -12.66 4.76
C GLU A 120 5.27 -12.21 6.09
N ILE A 121 5.49 -12.98 7.15
CA ILE A 121 5.10 -12.64 8.52
C ILE A 121 6.35 -12.33 9.34
N ASP A 122 6.52 -11.08 9.76
CA ASP A 122 7.52 -10.69 10.74
C ASP A 122 6.90 -10.79 12.14
N ALA A 123 7.04 -11.97 12.76
CA ALA A 123 6.47 -12.23 14.08
C ALA A 123 7.10 -11.36 15.18
N ALA A 124 8.39 -11.00 15.05
CA ALA A 124 9.09 -10.18 16.04
C ALA A 124 8.56 -8.75 16.08
N LYS A 125 8.23 -8.18 14.92
CA LYS A 125 7.66 -6.84 14.80
C LYS A 125 6.13 -6.81 14.74
N LYS A 126 5.47 -7.97 14.72
CA LYS A 126 4.02 -8.10 14.51
C LYS A 126 3.59 -7.40 13.22
N GLN A 127 4.27 -7.69 12.12
CA GLN A 127 4.00 -7.11 10.80
C GLN A 127 3.70 -8.19 9.79
N LEU A 128 2.67 -7.98 8.96
CA LEU A 128 2.42 -8.73 7.76
C LEU A 128 2.91 -7.91 6.58
N LEU A 129 3.78 -8.49 5.77
CA LEU A 129 4.44 -7.84 4.65
C LEU A 129 3.95 -8.44 3.35
N LEU A 130 3.34 -7.63 2.48
CA LEU A 130 3.06 -8.00 1.10
C LEU A 130 4.11 -7.32 0.23
N LYS A 131 4.95 -8.13 -0.38
CA LYS A 131 6.08 -7.67 -1.20
C LYS A 131 5.83 -7.99 -2.66
N ALA A 132 6.26 -7.10 -3.54
CA ALA A 132 6.17 -7.34 -4.97
C ALA A 132 7.30 -6.66 -5.74
N HIS A 133 7.71 -7.28 -6.86
CA HIS A 133 8.60 -6.69 -7.85
C HIS A 133 8.35 -7.29 -9.24
N SER A 134 8.78 -6.59 -10.28
CA SER A 134 8.65 -7.10 -11.64
C SER A 134 9.61 -8.25 -11.93
N VAL A 135 9.10 -9.23 -12.67
CA VAL A 135 9.85 -10.40 -13.11
C VAL A 135 9.66 -10.66 -14.60
N ALA A 136 10.61 -11.35 -15.20
CA ALA A 136 10.43 -11.97 -16.51
C ALA A 136 9.75 -13.33 -16.30
N ASP A 137 8.60 -13.56 -16.92
CA ASP A 137 7.85 -14.80 -16.81
C ASP A 137 7.35 -15.28 -18.17
N ALA A 138 7.51 -16.57 -18.47
CA ALA A 138 7.11 -17.15 -19.74
C ALA A 138 5.59 -17.16 -19.97
N SER A 139 4.80 -17.07 -18.88
CA SER A 139 3.32 -16.96 -18.93
C SER A 139 2.85 -15.52 -19.17
N ALA A 140 3.77 -14.56 -19.24
CA ALA A 140 3.44 -13.15 -19.47
C ALA A 140 2.81 -12.96 -20.86
N PRO A 141 1.71 -12.19 -20.98
CA PRO A 141 1.14 -11.92 -22.28
C PRO A 141 2.08 -11.06 -23.13
N VAL A 142 2.12 -11.35 -24.44
CA VAL A 142 2.73 -10.46 -25.42
C VAL A 142 1.69 -9.39 -25.76
N THR A 143 2.03 -8.13 -25.49
CA THR A 143 1.13 -6.99 -25.70
C THR A 143 1.80 -5.96 -26.59
N GLY A 144 1.00 -5.03 -27.14
CA GLY A 144 1.53 -3.83 -27.82
C GLY A 144 1.75 -2.66 -26.84
N LEU A 145 1.66 -2.90 -25.52
CA LEU A 145 1.80 -1.88 -24.49
C LEU A 145 3.27 -1.68 -24.10
N VAL A 146 3.55 -0.60 -23.40
CA VAL A 146 4.87 -0.37 -22.82
C VAL A 146 4.98 -1.19 -21.54
N ARG A 147 5.90 -2.15 -21.51
CA ARG A 147 6.19 -2.94 -20.31
C ARG A 147 6.95 -2.09 -19.30
N GLY A 148 6.26 -1.66 -18.26
CA GLY A 148 6.83 -0.98 -17.10
C GLY A 148 7.53 -1.96 -16.17
N GLU A 149 8.12 -1.43 -15.10
CA GLU A 149 8.82 -2.19 -14.08
C GLU A 149 8.43 -1.69 -12.68
N VAL A 150 7.90 -2.57 -11.86
CA VAL A 150 7.81 -2.37 -10.40
C VAL A 150 9.15 -2.79 -9.83
N ILE A 151 10.00 -1.82 -9.50
CA ILE A 151 11.32 -2.08 -8.93
C ILE A 151 11.16 -2.65 -7.52
N SER A 152 10.23 -2.08 -6.74
CA SER A 152 9.80 -2.62 -5.46
C SER A 152 8.42 -2.10 -5.08
N SER A 153 7.63 -2.95 -4.46
CA SER A 153 6.37 -2.60 -3.78
C SER A 153 6.32 -3.33 -2.45
N LEU A 154 5.89 -2.62 -1.41
CA LEU A 154 5.76 -3.16 -0.06
C LEU A 154 4.53 -2.58 0.61
N PHE A 155 3.61 -3.46 1.02
CA PHE A 155 2.58 -3.11 1.99
C PHE A 155 2.94 -3.75 3.33
N THR A 156 3.12 -2.91 4.35
CA THR A 156 3.32 -3.35 5.73
C THR A 156 2.03 -3.12 6.50
N LEU A 157 1.46 -4.20 7.02
CA LEU A 157 0.25 -4.19 7.82
C LEU A 157 0.62 -4.43 9.29
N ILE A 158 0.14 -3.56 10.17
CA ILE A 158 0.44 -3.58 11.61
C ILE A 158 -0.90 -3.52 12.36
N PRO A 159 -1.24 -4.54 13.17
CA PRO A 159 -2.48 -4.52 13.93
C PRO A 159 -2.47 -3.43 14.99
N LEU A 160 -3.59 -2.74 15.15
CA LEU A 160 -3.85 -1.73 16.16
C LEU A 160 -5.09 -2.10 16.98
N ASP A 161 -5.22 -1.53 18.18
CA ASP A 161 -6.42 -1.62 19.01
C ASP A 161 -6.92 -3.06 19.20
N GLN A 162 -6.01 -3.94 19.61
CA GLN A 162 -6.31 -5.37 19.80
C GLN A 162 -6.81 -6.05 18.51
N GLY A 163 -6.27 -5.66 17.36
CA GLY A 163 -6.58 -6.23 16.05
C GLY A 163 -7.83 -5.69 15.37
N ARG A 164 -8.52 -4.69 15.96
CA ARG A 164 -9.72 -4.09 15.36
C ARG A 164 -9.42 -3.16 14.20
N ARG A 165 -8.25 -2.53 14.21
CA ARG A 165 -7.79 -1.63 13.15
C ARG A 165 -6.42 -2.06 12.65
N THR A 166 -6.06 -1.59 11.47
CA THR A 166 -4.76 -1.87 10.85
C THR A 166 -4.09 -0.59 10.40
N ARG A 167 -2.86 -0.34 10.87
CA ARG A 167 -2.00 0.66 10.22
C ARG A 167 -1.43 0.03 8.97
N VAL A 168 -1.57 0.75 7.87
CA VAL A 168 -1.04 0.37 6.56
C VAL A 168 0.06 1.34 6.18
N VAL A 169 1.23 0.80 5.85
CA VAL A 169 2.33 1.53 5.22
C VAL A 169 2.51 0.95 3.83
N ALA A 170 2.26 1.75 2.80
CA ALA A 170 2.37 1.36 1.41
C ALA A 170 3.56 2.08 0.76
N GLU A 171 4.52 1.34 0.23
CA GLU A 171 5.71 1.86 -0.43
C GLU A 171 5.77 1.36 -1.87
N VAL A 172 6.15 2.23 -2.81
CA VAL A 172 6.35 1.84 -4.20
C VAL A 172 7.51 2.60 -4.84
N HIS A 173 8.28 1.87 -5.63
CA HIS A 173 9.27 2.41 -6.56
C HIS A 173 9.04 1.75 -7.91
N THR A 174 8.58 2.52 -8.89
CA THR A 174 8.14 2.02 -10.19
C THR A 174 8.74 2.85 -11.31
N ASP A 175 9.21 2.16 -12.35
CA ASP A 175 9.63 2.75 -13.61
C ASP A 175 8.57 2.47 -14.68
N PRO A 176 7.77 3.47 -15.10
CA PRO A 176 6.76 3.29 -16.13
C PRO A 176 7.35 3.08 -17.53
N LYS A 177 8.65 3.18 -17.70
CA LYS A 177 9.38 3.09 -18.97
C LYS A 177 8.81 3.97 -20.08
N GLY A 178 9.49 4.00 -21.20
CA GLY A 178 9.11 4.79 -22.36
C GLY A 178 9.28 6.30 -22.15
N SER A 179 8.86 7.08 -23.14
CA SER A 179 9.01 8.54 -23.14
C SER A 179 7.85 9.21 -22.42
N LEU A 180 7.92 9.31 -21.09
CA LEU A 180 6.96 10.07 -20.29
C LEU A 180 7.55 11.41 -19.85
N PRO A 181 6.79 12.52 -19.97
CA PRO A 181 7.19 13.77 -19.37
C PRO A 181 7.37 13.61 -17.85
N LYS A 182 8.49 14.07 -17.31
CA LYS A 182 8.80 13.95 -15.86
C LYS A 182 7.71 14.57 -14.97
N TRP A 183 7.07 15.65 -15.41
CA TRP A 183 5.99 16.28 -14.66
C TRP A 183 4.78 15.33 -14.48
N LEU A 184 4.47 14.51 -15.50
CA LEU A 184 3.35 13.56 -15.44
C LEU A 184 3.69 12.40 -14.49
N VAL A 185 4.91 11.86 -14.59
CA VAL A 185 5.38 10.81 -13.66
C VAL A 185 5.29 11.32 -12.22
N ASN A 186 5.80 12.52 -11.95
CA ASN A 186 5.75 13.13 -10.62
C ASN A 186 4.31 13.40 -10.14
N LEU A 187 3.40 13.79 -11.04
CA LEU A 187 2.00 14.03 -10.68
C LEU A 187 1.31 12.74 -10.23
N VAL A 188 1.46 11.67 -11.02
CA VAL A 188 0.88 10.35 -10.70
C VAL A 188 1.48 9.79 -9.41
N GLN A 189 2.78 9.88 -9.25
CA GLN A 189 3.45 9.40 -8.03
C GLN A 189 3.00 10.16 -6.77
N LYS A 190 2.82 11.48 -6.83
CA LYS A 190 2.36 12.27 -5.67
C LYS A 190 0.96 11.88 -5.19
N SER A 191 0.06 11.54 -6.10
CA SER A 191 -1.32 11.17 -5.75
C SER A 191 -1.45 9.70 -5.35
N TRP A 192 -0.53 8.84 -5.81
CA TRP A 192 -0.65 7.38 -5.67
C TRP A 192 -0.87 6.92 -4.22
N ALA A 193 -0.09 7.43 -3.28
CA ALA A 193 -0.19 7.01 -1.88
C ALA A 193 -1.58 7.32 -1.29
N HIS A 194 -2.07 8.54 -1.51
CA HIS A 194 -3.36 8.97 -1.02
C HIS A 194 -4.51 8.21 -1.71
N THR A 195 -4.51 8.12 -3.04
CA THR A 195 -5.59 7.46 -3.79
C THR A 195 -5.64 5.96 -3.50
N THR A 196 -4.49 5.30 -3.36
CA THR A 196 -4.40 3.88 -3.00
C THR A 196 -4.97 3.60 -1.61
N LEU A 197 -4.58 4.36 -0.59
CA LEU A 197 -5.08 4.14 0.77
C LEU A 197 -6.56 4.54 0.93
N MET A 198 -7.03 5.57 0.23
CA MET A 198 -8.46 5.91 0.18
C MET A 198 -9.27 4.83 -0.51
N GLY A 199 -8.78 4.30 -1.64
CA GLY A 199 -9.40 3.19 -2.35
C GLY A 199 -9.46 1.93 -1.49
N LEU A 200 -8.38 1.59 -0.78
CA LEU A 200 -8.32 0.47 0.16
C LEU A 200 -9.36 0.62 1.29
N ARG A 201 -9.44 1.80 1.93
CA ARG A 201 -10.46 2.10 2.95
C ARG A 201 -11.87 1.90 2.42
N ALA A 202 -12.15 2.42 1.22
CA ALA A 202 -13.44 2.29 0.58
C ALA A 202 -13.79 0.83 0.23
N GLN A 203 -12.82 0.06 -0.24
CA GLN A 203 -13.03 -1.34 -0.63
C GLN A 203 -13.22 -2.24 0.60
N VAL A 204 -12.45 -2.05 1.65
CA VAL A 204 -12.62 -2.75 2.94
C VAL A 204 -14.02 -2.53 3.51
N GLY A 205 -14.58 -1.33 3.37
CA GLY A 205 -15.96 -1.05 3.80
C GLY A 205 -17.06 -1.71 2.98
N LYS A 206 -16.76 -2.20 1.76
CA LYS A 206 -17.74 -2.78 0.82
C LYS A 206 -17.67 -4.31 0.73
N ALA A 207 -16.48 -4.86 0.89
CA ALA A 207 -16.21 -6.26 0.58
C ALA A 207 -16.15 -7.12 1.84
N ASN A 208 -16.83 -8.26 1.82
CA ASN A 208 -16.38 -9.38 2.63
C ASN A 208 -15.07 -9.86 2.02
N ALA A 209 -13.97 -9.70 2.76
CA ALA A 209 -12.68 -10.26 2.34
C ALA A 209 -12.82 -11.79 2.25
N PRO A 210 -12.11 -12.43 1.29
CA PRO A 210 -12.03 -13.89 1.29
C PRO A 210 -11.57 -14.39 2.66
N ASP A 211 -12.22 -15.42 3.18
CA ASP A 211 -11.77 -16.08 4.42
C ASP A 211 -10.49 -16.88 4.11
N ASP A 212 -9.34 -16.36 4.54
CA ASP A 212 -8.04 -17.03 4.45
C ASP A 212 -7.72 -17.65 5.82
N SER A 213 -8.32 -18.83 6.07
CA SER A 213 -8.13 -19.58 7.31
C SER A 213 -6.67 -19.98 7.56
N GLU A 214 -5.88 -20.21 6.50
CA GLU A 214 -4.46 -20.54 6.63
C GLU A 214 -3.64 -19.29 7.05
N LEU A 215 -3.95 -18.11 6.50
CA LEU A 215 -3.31 -16.87 6.94
C LEU A 215 -3.68 -16.56 8.38
N LYS A 216 -4.95 -16.77 8.75
CA LYS A 216 -5.42 -16.60 10.13
C LYS A 216 -4.62 -17.48 11.09
N ALA A 217 -4.53 -18.78 10.80
CA ALA A 217 -3.78 -19.73 11.63
C ALA A 217 -2.29 -19.37 11.72
N ALA A 218 -1.68 -18.90 10.63
CA ALA A 218 -0.28 -18.45 10.63
C ALA A 218 -0.07 -17.21 11.50
N LEU A 219 -0.98 -16.23 11.46
CA LEU A 219 -0.92 -15.03 12.30
C LEU A 219 -1.20 -15.34 13.77
N GLU A 220 -2.12 -16.27 14.07
CA GLU A 220 -2.35 -16.77 15.45
C GLU A 220 -1.09 -17.41 16.02
N LYS A 221 -0.46 -18.33 15.25
CA LYS A 221 0.81 -18.95 15.62
C LYS A 221 1.94 -17.93 15.84
N ALA A 222 1.94 -16.84 15.06
CA ALA A 222 2.87 -15.73 15.22
C ALA A 222 2.47 -14.75 16.36
N GLY A 223 1.37 -15.01 17.08
CA GLY A 223 0.92 -14.28 18.26
C GLY A 223 0.32 -12.91 17.95
N PHE A 224 -0.30 -12.71 16.79
CA PHE A 224 -0.90 -11.43 16.40
C PHE A 224 -2.18 -11.06 17.16
N PHE A 225 -2.87 -12.03 17.73
CA PHE A 225 -4.19 -11.87 18.36
C PHE A 225 -4.18 -12.18 19.87
N GLN A 226 -3.03 -11.93 20.53
CA GLN A 226 -2.90 -12.05 22.00
C GLN A 226 -3.24 -10.74 22.70
#